data_0dac6b1c04379e106a4fa575e17cfeee
#
_entry.id   0dac6b1c04379e106a4fa575e17cfeee
#
_cell.length_a   1.000
_cell.length_b   1.000
_cell.length_c   1.000
_cell.angle_alpha   90.00
_cell.angle_beta   90.00
_cell.angle_gamma   90.00
#
_symmetry.space_group_name_H-M   'P 1'
#
loop_
_entity.id
_entity.type
_entity.pdbx_description
1 polymer ?
#
loop_
_entity_poly.entity_id
_entity_poly.type
_entity_poly.pdbx_seq_one_letter_code
_entity_poly.pdbx_strand_id
1 'polypeptide(L)'
;MPAATRFGDQETGTCNPGLPCCPHDRTGTNSEVSPNVFINGLGAHRKGDTGPCNCPHGGTYATTGGSGTVFINGKSATRVGDATTCKDCGMSGSHTGGSSNVFIGG
;
A
#
# COMPACT_ATOMS: atom_id res chain seq x y z
N MET A 1 15.59 -5.00 -7.36
CA MET A 1 14.45 -4.11 -7.65
C MET A 1 13.17 -4.75 -7.13
N PRO A 2 12.40 -4.07 -6.19
CA PRO A 2 11.13 -4.61 -5.68
C PRO A 2 10.03 -4.67 -6.75
N ALA A 3 9.09 -5.59 -6.58
CA ALA A 3 7.95 -5.72 -7.47
C ALA A 3 7.01 -4.52 -7.34
N ALA A 4 6.45 -4.07 -8.46
CA ALA A 4 5.45 -3.01 -8.47
C ALA A 4 4.14 -3.50 -7.87
N THR A 5 3.47 -2.67 -7.07
CA THR A 5 2.18 -3.01 -6.50
C THR A 5 1.04 -2.33 -7.28
N ARG A 6 -0.12 -3.00 -7.36
CA ARG A 6 -1.21 -2.67 -8.28
C ARG A 6 -2.56 -2.77 -7.58
N PHE A 7 -3.62 -2.41 -8.29
CA PHE A 7 -4.99 -2.63 -7.83
C PHE A 7 -5.17 -4.09 -7.39
N GLY A 8 -5.75 -4.28 -6.22
CA GLY A 8 -6.03 -5.60 -5.66
C GLY A 8 -4.88 -6.24 -4.91
N ASP A 9 -3.66 -5.69 -5.01
CA ASP A 9 -2.51 -6.22 -4.28
C ASP A 9 -2.60 -5.80 -2.80
N GLN A 10 -2.03 -6.63 -1.93
CA GLN A 10 -2.21 -6.51 -0.49
C GLN A 10 -1.09 -5.77 0.21
N GLU A 11 -1.41 -5.19 1.36
CA GLU A 11 -0.47 -4.70 2.36
C GLU A 11 -0.81 -5.34 3.71
N THR A 12 0.16 -5.40 4.61
CA THR A 12 -0.05 -5.92 5.96
C THR A 12 0.61 -5.01 6.98
N GLY A 13 0.12 -5.07 8.20
CA GLY A 13 0.69 -4.34 9.33
C GLY A 13 0.05 -4.81 10.61
N THR A 14 0.41 -4.14 11.71
CA THR A 14 -0.16 -4.42 13.02
C THR A 14 -0.81 -3.14 13.54
N CYS A 15 -2.04 -3.24 13.99
CA CYS A 15 -2.75 -2.15 14.64
C CYS A 15 -2.60 -2.35 16.16
N ASN A 16 -1.92 -1.41 16.84
CA ASN A 16 -1.69 -1.52 18.29
C ASN A 16 -1.69 -0.13 18.96
N PRO A 17 -2.86 0.51 19.05
CA PRO A 17 -2.96 1.81 19.73
C PRO A 17 -3.02 1.70 21.26
N GLY A 18 -2.81 0.53 21.83
CA GLY A 18 -2.86 0.35 23.29
C GLY A 18 -4.24 0.04 23.84
N LEU A 19 -5.21 -0.24 22.99
CA LEU A 19 -6.58 -0.57 23.40
C LEU A 19 -6.72 -2.08 23.64
N PRO A 20 -7.77 -2.54 24.35
CA PRO A 20 -7.95 -3.95 24.67
C PRO A 20 -8.08 -4.88 23.45
N CYS A 21 -8.52 -4.36 22.30
CA CYS A 21 -8.60 -5.15 21.06
C CYS A 21 -7.25 -5.42 20.41
N CYS A 22 -6.15 -4.80 20.91
CA CYS A 22 -4.88 -4.77 20.24
C CYS A 22 -3.76 -5.41 21.08
N PRO A 23 -2.72 -5.94 20.45
CA PRO A 23 -2.40 -5.83 19.02
C PRO A 23 -3.33 -6.64 18.15
N HIS A 24 -3.54 -6.14 16.94
CA HIS A 24 -4.38 -6.79 15.95
C HIS A 24 -3.68 -6.70 14.58
N ASP A 25 -3.45 -7.83 13.95
CA ASP A 25 -2.88 -7.84 12.60
C ASP A 25 -3.93 -7.33 11.62
N ARG A 26 -3.49 -6.50 10.68
CA ARG A 26 -4.36 -5.97 9.64
C ARG A 26 -3.84 -6.35 8.27
N THR A 27 -4.78 -6.53 7.35
CA THR A 27 -4.49 -6.74 5.94
C THR A 27 -5.34 -5.76 5.16
N GLY A 28 -4.72 -5.07 4.19
CA GLY A 28 -5.42 -4.15 3.32
C GLY A 28 -5.24 -4.53 1.87
N THR A 29 -6.05 -3.92 1.02
CA THR A 29 -6.04 -4.18 -0.43
C THR A 29 -6.04 -2.84 -1.16
N ASN A 30 -5.15 -2.69 -2.14
CA ASN A 30 -5.07 -1.46 -2.92
C ASN A 30 -6.37 -1.23 -3.69
N SER A 31 -7.00 -0.08 -3.50
CA SER A 31 -8.21 0.29 -4.24
C SER A 31 -8.05 1.59 -5.02
N GLU A 32 -7.29 2.54 -4.51
CA GLU A 32 -6.98 3.77 -5.23
C GLU A 32 -5.72 3.56 -6.04
N VAL A 33 -5.81 3.80 -7.35
CA VAL A 33 -4.73 3.51 -8.30
C VAL A 33 -4.78 4.51 -9.45
N SER A 34 -3.75 4.48 -10.32
CA SER A 34 -3.74 5.30 -11.52
C SER A 34 -4.90 4.94 -12.45
N PRO A 35 -5.57 5.95 -13.02
CA PRO A 35 -6.64 5.69 -14.00
C PRO A 35 -6.12 5.39 -15.41
N ASN A 36 -4.84 5.61 -15.66
CA ASN A 36 -4.29 5.50 -17.03
C ASN A 36 -2.90 4.87 -17.12
N VAL A 37 -2.32 4.42 -16.01
CA VAL A 37 -1.07 3.65 -16.01
C VAL A 37 -1.35 2.29 -15.40
N PHE A 38 -1.04 1.24 -16.16
CA PHE A 38 -1.41 -0.13 -15.79
C PHE A 38 -0.16 -1.01 -15.72
N ILE A 39 -0.18 -1.95 -14.80
CA ILE A 39 0.85 -2.98 -14.62
C ILE A 39 0.14 -4.32 -14.67
N ASN A 40 0.45 -5.13 -15.69
CA ASN A 40 -0.23 -6.40 -15.91
C ASN A 40 -1.77 -6.25 -16.03
N GLY A 41 -2.22 -5.14 -16.65
CA GLY A 41 -3.65 -4.87 -16.82
C GLY A 41 -4.36 -4.33 -15.59
N LEU A 42 -3.65 -4.08 -14.49
CA LEU A 42 -4.20 -3.52 -13.25
C LEU A 42 -3.64 -2.12 -13.01
N GLY A 43 -4.44 -1.21 -12.51
CA GLY A 43 -3.99 0.15 -12.23
C GLY A 43 -2.82 0.18 -11.26
N ALA A 44 -1.81 0.99 -11.56
CA ALA A 44 -0.62 1.12 -10.72
C ALA A 44 -0.94 1.89 -9.45
N HIS A 45 -0.48 1.38 -8.29
CA HIS A 45 -0.65 2.04 -7.00
C HIS A 45 0.50 3.02 -6.76
N ARG A 46 0.22 4.14 -6.11
CA ARG A 46 1.17 5.24 -5.96
C ARG A 46 1.21 5.72 -4.52
N LYS A 47 2.28 6.44 -4.16
CA LYS A 47 2.38 7.10 -2.85
C LYS A 47 1.20 8.04 -2.65
N GLY A 48 0.57 7.94 -1.49
CA GLY A 48 -0.63 8.70 -1.17
C GLY A 48 -1.93 8.00 -1.52
N ASP A 49 -1.88 6.95 -2.33
CA ASP A 49 -3.08 6.17 -2.67
C ASP A 49 -3.52 5.34 -1.48
N THR A 50 -4.82 5.15 -1.37
CA THR A 50 -5.45 4.50 -0.21
C THR A 50 -6.05 3.16 -0.58
N GLY A 51 -6.48 2.44 0.45
CA GLY A 51 -7.24 1.22 0.29
C GLY A 51 -7.91 0.82 1.60
N PRO A 52 -8.91 -0.06 1.54
CA PRO A 52 -9.53 -0.58 2.74
C PRO A 52 -8.61 -1.56 3.46
N CYS A 53 -8.69 -1.58 4.79
CA CYS A 53 -8.02 -2.58 5.61
C CYS A 53 -8.94 -3.01 6.74
N ASN A 54 -8.63 -4.15 7.37
CA ASN A 54 -9.45 -4.72 8.42
C ASN A 54 -9.03 -4.24 9.82
N CYS A 55 -8.55 -3.03 9.92
CA CYS A 55 -8.22 -2.42 11.22
C CYS A 55 -9.51 -2.27 12.06
N PRO A 56 -9.50 -2.72 13.33
CA PRO A 56 -10.71 -2.63 14.16
C PRO A 56 -11.07 -1.19 14.56
N HIS A 57 -10.19 -0.21 14.32
CA HIS A 57 -10.42 1.19 14.65
C HIS A 57 -10.77 2.04 13.43
N GLY A 58 -11.04 1.40 12.32
CA GLY A 58 -11.32 2.06 11.05
C GLY A 58 -10.94 1.14 9.92
N GLY A 59 -11.12 1.54 8.69
CA GLY A 59 -10.96 0.63 7.58
C GLY A 59 -10.14 1.17 6.42
N THR A 60 -9.24 2.15 6.65
CA THR A 60 -8.50 2.76 5.55
C THR A 60 -7.02 2.90 5.89
N TYR A 61 -6.16 2.53 4.96
CA TYR A 61 -4.74 2.84 5.03
C TYR A 61 -4.35 3.76 3.88
N ALA A 62 -3.21 4.43 4.03
CA ALA A 62 -2.59 5.22 2.97
C ALA A 62 -1.15 4.76 2.78
N THR A 63 -0.68 4.80 1.54
CA THR A 63 0.71 4.46 1.22
C THR A 63 1.59 5.67 1.46
N THR A 64 2.65 5.50 2.24
CA THR A 64 3.57 6.57 2.62
C THR A 64 4.95 6.43 2.00
N GLY A 65 5.29 5.26 1.45
CA GLY A 65 6.56 5.00 0.78
C GLY A 65 6.42 4.88 -0.72
N GLY A 66 7.52 5.02 -1.42
CA GLY A 66 7.55 4.88 -2.88
C GLY A 66 8.95 5.10 -3.44
N SER A 67 9.08 4.91 -4.75
CA SER A 67 10.32 5.12 -5.46
C SER A 67 10.76 6.57 -5.41
N GLY A 68 12.07 6.81 -5.24
CA GLY A 68 12.64 8.15 -5.34
C GLY A 68 12.90 8.60 -6.77
N THR A 69 12.77 7.71 -7.75
CA THR A 69 13.13 8.00 -9.15
C THR A 69 12.05 7.68 -10.16
N VAL A 70 11.05 6.88 -9.82
CA VAL A 70 9.98 6.50 -10.74
C VAL A 70 8.66 7.09 -10.23
N PHE A 71 7.97 7.80 -11.12
CA PHE A 71 6.73 8.50 -10.77
C PHE A 71 5.62 8.09 -11.73
N ILE A 72 4.40 8.04 -11.19
CA ILE A 72 3.19 7.69 -11.94
C ILE A 72 2.18 8.81 -11.66
N ASN A 73 1.81 9.55 -12.68
CA ASN A 73 0.92 10.71 -12.56
C ASN A 73 1.44 11.74 -11.55
N GLY A 74 2.77 11.94 -11.49
CA GLY A 74 3.40 12.88 -10.57
C GLY A 74 3.56 12.39 -9.14
N LYS A 75 3.16 11.16 -8.83
CA LYS A 75 3.31 10.54 -7.51
C LYS A 75 4.33 9.41 -7.57
N SER A 76 5.08 9.20 -6.49
CA SER A 76 6.06 8.11 -6.46
C SER A 76 5.39 6.76 -6.70
N ALA A 77 5.97 5.95 -7.59
CA ALA A 77 5.51 4.59 -7.81
C ALA A 77 5.75 3.74 -6.56
N THR A 78 4.79 2.89 -6.21
CA THR A 78 4.85 2.08 -5.01
C THR A 78 5.25 0.64 -5.32
N ARG A 79 6.01 0.04 -4.41
CA ARG A 79 6.60 -1.29 -4.57
C ARG A 79 6.35 -2.14 -3.33
N VAL A 80 6.49 -3.46 -3.49
CA VAL A 80 6.52 -4.38 -2.34
C VAL A 80 7.61 -3.93 -1.37
N GLY A 81 7.25 -3.87 -0.08
CA GLY A 81 8.14 -3.38 0.97
C GLY A 81 7.97 -1.90 1.29
N ASP A 82 7.33 -1.13 0.43
CA ASP A 82 7.08 0.29 0.71
C ASP A 82 6.05 0.45 1.83
N ALA A 83 6.25 1.48 2.65
CA ALA A 83 5.50 1.68 3.88
C ALA A 83 4.06 2.12 3.64
N THR A 84 3.18 1.67 4.51
CA THR A 84 1.80 2.12 4.62
C THR A 84 1.53 2.61 6.03
N THR A 85 0.44 3.35 6.21
CA THR A 85 0.00 3.80 7.53
C THR A 85 -1.50 3.65 7.64
N CYS A 86 -1.96 2.98 8.68
CA CYS A 86 -3.38 2.94 9.00
C CYS A 86 -3.82 4.34 9.42
N LYS A 87 -4.82 4.89 8.73
CA LYS A 87 -5.28 6.26 9.02
C LYS A 87 -5.96 6.39 10.37
N ASP A 88 -6.49 5.29 10.87
CA ASP A 88 -7.32 5.30 12.07
C ASP A 88 -6.54 4.95 13.33
N CYS A 89 -5.54 4.07 13.26
CA CYS A 89 -4.72 3.74 14.42
C CYS A 89 -3.29 4.30 14.33
N GLY A 90 -2.89 4.85 13.19
CA GLY A 90 -1.58 5.48 13.01
C GLY A 90 -0.40 4.50 12.92
N MET A 91 -0.65 3.21 12.89
CA MET A 91 0.42 2.21 12.88
C MET A 91 0.88 1.89 11.46
N SER A 92 2.18 1.63 11.34
CA SER A 92 2.82 1.35 10.05
C SER A 92 2.60 -0.08 9.58
N GLY A 93 2.65 -0.26 8.28
CA GLY A 93 2.68 -1.55 7.61
C GLY A 93 3.51 -1.45 6.35
N SER A 94 3.42 -2.46 5.50
CA SER A 94 4.12 -2.46 4.23
C SER A 94 3.35 -3.26 3.18
N HIS A 95 3.59 -2.92 1.91
CA HIS A 95 3.03 -3.69 0.80
C HIS A 95 3.69 -5.06 0.72
N THR A 96 2.88 -6.10 0.54
CA THR A 96 3.34 -7.48 0.46
C THR A 96 3.04 -8.13 -0.88
N GLY A 97 2.05 -7.63 -1.62
CA GLY A 97 1.68 -8.16 -2.93
C GLY A 97 2.11 -7.26 -4.07
N GLY A 98 2.50 -7.85 -5.18
CA GLY A 98 2.93 -7.10 -6.34
C GLY A 98 3.04 -7.95 -7.59
N SER A 99 3.48 -7.32 -8.67
CA SER A 99 3.67 -7.96 -9.97
C SER A 99 4.72 -9.07 -9.89
N SER A 100 4.49 -10.15 -10.64
CA SER A 100 5.48 -11.22 -10.77
C SER A 100 6.60 -10.90 -11.76
N ASN A 101 6.44 -9.86 -12.59
CA ASN A 101 7.38 -9.58 -13.68
C ASN A 101 7.62 -8.09 -13.96
N VAL A 102 7.05 -7.18 -13.18
CA VAL A 102 7.33 -5.74 -13.30
C VAL A 102 7.93 -5.25 -11.99
N PHE A 103 9.10 -4.61 -12.09
CA PHE A 103 9.88 -4.18 -10.95
C PHE A 103 10.20 -2.70 -11.07
N ILE A 104 10.24 -2.00 -9.94
CA ILE A 104 10.50 -0.57 -9.89
C ILE A 104 11.69 -0.33 -8.96
N GLY A 105 12.72 0.35 -9.49
CA GLY A 105 13.91 0.68 -8.73
C GLY A 105 13.79 2.01 -7.98
N GLY A 106 14.90 2.44 -7.46
CA GLY A 106 15.03 3.71 -6.78
C GLY A 106 14.52 3.76 -5.39
#